data_a2892a8907a795bc70a2dce069828675
#
_entry.id   a2892a8907a795bc70a2dce069828675
#
_cell.length_a   1.000
_cell.length_b   1.000
_cell.length_c   1.000
_cell.angle_alpha   90.00
_cell.angle_beta   90.00
_cell.angle_gamma   90.00
#
_symmetry.space_group_name_H-M   'P 1'
#
loop_
_entity.id
_entity.type
_entity.pdbx_description
1 polymer ?
#
loop_
_entity_poly.entity_id
_entity_poly.type
_entity_poly.pdbx_seq_one_letter_code
_entity_poly.pdbx_strand_id
1 'polypeptide(L)'
;MRKFFTIINKNTNMSRVKISTPKGEMIAELYDDATPITVNNFLKLIKEGFYNGLNFHRVIPGFVAQGGCPNKTGTGGPGYNIPCEVTAPKQYHDRGVLSMAHAGRNTGGSQFFLCHTRQNTQHLDGNHTCFGKVVEGLDVIDQITQGDTIDSISVM
;
A
#
# COMPACT_ATOMS: atom_id res chain seq x y z
N MET A 1 -5.07 -29.90 -18.15
CA MET A 1 -3.76 -29.83 -17.57
C MET A 1 -3.15 -28.44 -17.70
N ARG A 2 -2.98 -27.98 -18.91
CA ARG A 2 -2.38 -26.69 -19.12
C ARG A 2 -3.14 -25.53 -18.50
N LYS A 3 -4.47 -25.60 -18.55
CA LYS A 3 -5.28 -24.57 -17.92
C LYS A 3 -5.02 -24.50 -16.43
N PHE A 4 -4.82 -25.65 -15.84
CA PHE A 4 -4.56 -25.72 -14.41
C PHE A 4 -3.24 -25.03 -14.06
N PHE A 5 -2.20 -25.28 -14.85
CA PHE A 5 -0.94 -24.60 -14.68
C PHE A 5 -1.08 -23.08 -14.82
N THR A 6 -1.84 -22.64 -15.80
CA THR A 6 -2.05 -21.22 -16.02
C THR A 6 -2.68 -20.56 -14.81
N ILE A 7 -3.66 -21.22 -14.20
CA ILE A 7 -4.31 -20.70 -13.00
C ILE A 7 -3.31 -20.62 -11.84
N ILE A 8 -2.50 -21.65 -11.67
CA ILE A 8 -1.49 -21.66 -10.61
C ILE A 8 -0.49 -20.53 -10.82
N ASN A 9 -0.04 -20.34 -12.06
CA ASN A 9 0.90 -19.28 -12.37
C ASN A 9 0.33 -17.90 -12.08
N LYS A 10 -0.94 -17.68 -12.35
CA LYS A 10 -1.58 -16.42 -12.01
C LYS A 10 -1.56 -16.17 -10.51
N ASN A 11 -1.83 -17.21 -9.73
CA ASN A 11 -1.85 -17.09 -8.28
C ASN A 11 -0.47 -16.79 -7.72
N THR A 12 0.59 -17.26 -8.39
CA THR A 12 1.97 -17.03 -7.95
C THR A 12 2.53 -15.69 -8.42
N ASN A 13 1.77 -14.93 -9.23
CA ASN A 13 2.24 -13.65 -9.76
C ASN A 13 2.03 -12.48 -8.79
N MET A 14 1.29 -12.68 -7.70
CA MET A 14 1.09 -11.63 -6.71
C MET A 14 2.23 -11.64 -5.70
N SER A 15 2.95 -10.53 -5.61
CA SER A 15 3.99 -10.35 -4.61
C SER A 15 3.37 -10.21 -3.24
N ARG A 16 4.09 -10.68 -2.22
CA ARG A 16 3.69 -10.52 -0.82
C ARG A 16 4.75 -9.73 -0.08
N VAL A 17 4.30 -8.87 0.81
CA VAL A 17 5.18 -8.06 1.64
C VAL A 17 4.73 -8.15 3.09
N LYS A 18 5.70 -8.02 4.01
CA LYS A 18 5.43 -7.96 5.44
C LYS A 18 5.72 -6.55 5.93
N ILE A 19 4.72 -5.94 6.56
CA ILE A 19 4.84 -4.61 7.18
C ILE A 19 4.91 -4.82 8.68
N SER A 20 6.03 -4.46 9.29
CA SER A 20 6.25 -4.62 10.73
C SER A 20 6.11 -3.28 11.42
N THR A 21 5.29 -3.25 12.47
CA THR A 21 5.03 -2.04 13.28
C THR A 21 5.08 -2.39 14.76
N PRO A 22 5.15 -1.40 15.66
CA PRO A 22 5.07 -1.66 17.10
C PRO A 22 3.74 -2.30 17.54
N LYS A 23 2.71 -2.19 16.71
CA LYS A 23 1.39 -2.77 17.04
C LYS A 23 1.21 -4.18 16.48
N GLY A 24 2.17 -4.66 15.68
CA GLY A 24 2.13 -5.99 15.10
C GLY A 24 2.54 -6.00 13.64
N GLU A 25 2.46 -7.18 13.03
CA GLU A 25 2.83 -7.41 11.64
C GLU A 25 1.60 -7.57 10.77
N MET A 26 1.70 -7.06 9.54
CA MET A 26 0.67 -7.24 8.53
C MET A 26 1.33 -7.85 7.30
N ILE A 27 0.61 -8.77 6.64
CA ILE A 27 1.05 -9.32 5.36
C ILE A 27 0.07 -8.83 4.31
N ALA A 28 0.60 -8.26 3.23
CA ALA A 28 -0.20 -7.74 2.13
C ALA A 28 0.17 -8.47 0.84
N GLU A 29 -0.86 -8.72 0.03
CA GLU A 29 -0.68 -9.17 -1.36
C GLU A 29 -0.79 -7.97 -2.27
N LEU A 30 0.13 -7.85 -3.21
CA LEU A 30 0.17 -6.71 -4.12
C LEU A 30 -0.48 -7.10 -5.45
N TYR A 31 -1.04 -6.11 -6.13
CA TYR A 31 -1.75 -6.31 -7.40
C TYR A 31 -0.79 -6.16 -8.58
N ASP A 32 0.18 -7.06 -8.68
CA ASP A 32 1.26 -6.99 -9.67
C ASP A 32 0.73 -6.87 -11.10
N ASP A 33 -0.30 -7.65 -11.44
CA ASP A 33 -0.85 -7.64 -12.80
C ASP A 33 -1.74 -6.42 -13.07
N ALA A 34 -2.48 -5.98 -12.06
CA ALA A 34 -3.42 -4.87 -12.22
C ALA A 34 -2.72 -3.51 -12.23
N THR A 35 -1.74 -3.33 -11.35
CA THR A 35 -1.04 -2.04 -11.18
C THR A 35 0.46 -2.23 -11.18
N PRO A 36 1.04 -2.65 -12.32
CA PRO A 36 2.45 -3.01 -12.38
C PRO A 36 3.40 -1.83 -12.10
N ILE A 37 3.06 -0.62 -12.51
CA ILE A 37 3.93 0.53 -12.29
C ILE A 37 4.01 0.84 -10.80
N THR A 38 2.88 0.90 -10.14
CA THR A 38 2.80 1.20 -8.71
C THR A 38 3.46 0.11 -7.88
N VAL A 39 3.17 -1.17 -8.21
CA VAL A 39 3.75 -2.31 -7.48
C VAL A 39 5.25 -2.37 -7.67
N ASN A 40 5.74 -2.22 -8.91
CA ASN A 40 7.19 -2.26 -9.16
C ASN A 40 7.91 -1.14 -8.42
N ASN A 41 7.33 0.05 -8.36
CA ASN A 41 7.90 1.15 -7.61
C ASN A 41 7.93 0.85 -6.11
N PHE A 42 6.84 0.33 -5.58
CA PHE A 42 6.75 -0.03 -4.16
C PHE A 42 7.79 -1.09 -3.79
N LEU A 43 7.90 -2.13 -4.58
CA LEU A 43 8.89 -3.19 -4.36
C LEU A 43 10.32 -2.66 -4.45
N LYS A 44 10.60 -1.78 -5.41
CA LYS A 44 11.92 -1.17 -5.55
C LYS A 44 12.29 -0.41 -4.28
N LEU A 45 11.38 0.42 -3.78
CA LEU A 45 11.63 1.20 -2.57
C LEU A 45 11.81 0.30 -1.35
N ILE A 46 11.03 -0.78 -1.25
CA ILE A 46 11.18 -1.75 -0.17
C ILE A 46 12.59 -2.38 -0.20
N LYS A 47 13.03 -2.79 -1.37
CA LYS A 47 14.34 -3.45 -1.52
C LYS A 47 15.49 -2.50 -1.19
N GLU A 48 15.29 -1.22 -1.37
CA GLU A 48 16.28 -0.20 -1.01
C GLU A 48 16.25 0.15 0.48
N GLY A 49 15.32 -0.40 1.23
CA GLY A 49 15.15 -0.08 2.65
C GLY A 49 14.52 1.28 2.89
N PHE A 50 13.89 1.86 1.88
CA PHE A 50 13.36 3.22 1.93
C PHE A 50 12.38 3.46 3.08
N TYR A 51 11.51 2.47 3.33
CA TYR A 51 10.45 2.59 4.32
C TYR A 51 10.90 2.33 5.75
N ASN A 52 12.06 1.70 5.93
CA ASN A 52 12.50 1.28 7.26
C ASN A 52 12.78 2.50 8.14
N GLY A 53 12.13 2.58 9.29
CA GLY A 53 12.28 3.68 10.22
C GLY A 53 11.42 4.91 9.92
N LEU A 54 10.66 4.90 8.84
CA LEU A 54 9.66 5.93 8.59
C LEU A 54 8.47 5.72 9.53
N ASN A 55 7.41 6.53 9.41
CA ASN A 55 6.25 6.38 10.28
C ASN A 55 4.94 6.57 9.53
N PHE A 56 3.86 6.29 10.25
CA PHE A 56 2.51 6.66 9.84
C PHE A 56 2.26 8.07 10.35
N HIS A 57 2.60 9.05 9.55
CA HIS A 57 2.55 10.45 9.96
C HIS A 57 1.14 11.03 10.04
N ARG A 58 0.16 10.36 9.44
CA ARG A 58 -1.22 10.81 9.44
C ARG A 58 -2.15 9.61 9.60
N VAL A 59 -2.76 9.50 10.78
CA VAL A 59 -3.70 8.42 11.07
C VAL A 59 -5.02 9.03 11.52
N ILE A 60 -6.08 8.71 10.80
CA ILE A 60 -7.43 9.14 11.12
C ILE A 60 -8.24 7.87 11.39
N PRO A 61 -8.57 7.58 12.67
CA PRO A 61 -9.30 6.36 13.01
C PRO A 61 -10.59 6.20 12.19
N GLY A 62 -10.84 4.99 11.72
CA GLY A 62 -12.00 4.70 10.88
C GLY A 62 -11.85 5.12 9.43
N PHE A 63 -10.78 5.82 9.09
CA PHE A 63 -10.54 6.30 7.74
C PHE A 63 -9.26 5.67 7.17
N VAL A 64 -8.09 6.23 7.48
CA VAL A 64 -6.82 5.76 6.91
C VAL A 64 -5.68 5.83 7.92
N ALA A 65 -4.65 4.99 7.67
CA ALA A 65 -3.33 5.12 8.26
C ALA A 65 -2.36 5.38 7.10
N GLN A 66 -1.82 6.59 7.01
CA GLN A 66 -0.97 7.04 5.93
C GLN A 66 0.49 7.17 6.40
N GLY A 67 1.40 6.63 5.60
CA GLY A 67 2.82 6.67 5.93
C GLY A 67 3.70 6.63 4.70
N GLY A 68 5.01 6.47 4.93
CA GLY A 68 5.96 6.35 3.85
C GLY A 68 6.54 7.66 3.34
N CYS A 69 6.36 8.75 4.08
CA CYS A 69 6.99 10.02 3.76
C CYS A 69 8.40 10.09 4.37
N PRO A 70 9.46 10.31 3.57
CA PRO A 70 10.83 10.35 4.10
C PRO A 70 11.05 11.47 5.10
N ASN A 71 10.30 12.57 4.98
CA ASN A 71 10.38 13.70 5.92
C ASN A 71 9.42 13.55 7.09
N LYS A 72 8.56 12.54 7.08
CA LYS A 72 7.54 12.31 8.13
C LYS A 72 6.56 13.47 8.30
N THR A 73 6.39 14.28 7.26
CA THR A 73 5.55 15.47 7.28
C THR A 73 4.40 15.41 6.28
N GLY A 74 4.45 14.48 5.34
CA GLY A 74 3.47 14.38 4.25
C GLY A 74 3.89 15.11 2.99
N THR A 75 5.03 15.83 3.01
CA THR A 75 5.47 16.62 1.87
C THR A 75 6.59 15.99 1.06
N GLY A 76 7.19 14.91 1.57
CA GLY A 76 8.35 14.28 0.92
C GLY A 76 7.97 13.08 0.06
N GLY A 77 8.91 12.66 -0.77
CA GLY A 77 8.78 11.51 -1.63
C GLY A 77 10.13 10.99 -2.07
N PRO A 78 10.17 10.05 -3.02
CA PRO A 78 11.42 9.41 -3.43
C PRO A 78 12.26 10.24 -4.41
N GLY A 79 11.82 11.44 -4.76
CA GLY A 79 12.51 12.27 -5.73
C GLY A 79 11.98 12.19 -7.15
N TYR A 80 10.89 11.48 -7.33
CA TYR A 80 10.22 11.33 -8.64
C TYR A 80 8.73 11.02 -8.41
N ASN A 81 7.95 11.11 -9.47
CA ASN A 81 6.52 10.78 -9.44
C ASN A 81 6.23 9.58 -10.31
N ILE A 82 5.16 8.86 -9.97
CA ILE A 82 4.64 7.77 -10.80
C ILE A 82 3.21 8.10 -11.25
N PRO A 83 2.79 7.56 -12.40
CA PRO A 83 1.42 7.78 -12.88
C PRO A 83 0.40 7.02 -12.05
N CYS A 84 -0.83 7.50 -12.06
CA CYS A 84 -1.97 6.79 -11.49
C CYS A 84 -2.38 5.63 -12.40
N GLU A 85 -2.87 4.55 -11.78
CA GLU A 85 -3.37 3.37 -12.48
C GLU A 85 -4.81 3.08 -12.08
N VAL A 86 -5.63 4.12 -12.00
CA VAL A 86 -6.98 4.06 -11.40
C VAL A 86 -8.04 3.41 -12.30
N THR A 87 -7.72 3.13 -13.55
CA THR A 87 -8.64 2.42 -14.46
C THR A 87 -8.38 0.91 -14.51
N ALA A 88 -7.41 0.44 -13.77
CA ALA A 88 -7.08 -0.98 -13.69
C ALA A 88 -8.15 -1.75 -12.91
N PRO A 89 -8.14 -3.09 -12.97
CA PRO A 89 -8.98 -3.91 -12.09
C PRO A 89 -8.67 -3.69 -10.61
N LYS A 90 -9.62 -4.02 -9.75
CA LYS A 90 -9.44 -4.01 -8.29
C LYS A 90 -9.26 -2.62 -7.69
N GLN A 91 -9.80 -1.60 -8.33
CA GLN A 91 -9.65 -0.21 -7.88
C GLN A 91 -10.77 0.19 -6.92
N TYR A 92 -10.89 -0.56 -5.83
CA TYR A 92 -11.90 -0.30 -4.78
C TYR A 92 -11.20 -0.17 -3.43
N HIS A 93 -11.53 0.89 -2.71
CA HIS A 93 -10.94 1.17 -1.40
C HIS A 93 -11.71 0.42 -0.31
N ASP A 94 -11.55 -0.89 -0.29
CA ASP A 94 -12.12 -1.76 0.73
C ASP A 94 -11.22 -1.75 1.98
N ARG A 95 -11.76 -2.26 3.10
CA ARG A 95 -10.96 -2.42 4.31
C ARG A 95 -9.70 -3.24 4.02
N GLY A 96 -8.56 -2.73 4.46
CA GLY A 96 -7.27 -3.41 4.32
C GLY A 96 -6.54 -3.12 3.03
N VAL A 97 -7.13 -2.34 2.12
CA VAL A 97 -6.49 -2.01 0.84
C VAL A 97 -5.35 -1.02 1.05
N LEU A 98 -4.24 -1.25 0.33
CA LEU A 98 -3.14 -0.30 0.22
C LEU A 98 -3.39 0.58 -1.00
N SER A 99 -3.34 1.89 -0.80
CA SER A 99 -3.57 2.85 -1.86
C SER A 99 -2.50 3.94 -1.85
N MET A 100 -2.18 4.49 -3.01
CA MET A 100 -1.16 5.53 -3.13
C MET A 100 -1.69 6.89 -2.77
N ALA A 101 -1.04 7.53 -1.82
CA ALA A 101 -1.29 8.95 -1.53
C ALA A 101 -0.62 9.81 -2.61
N HIS A 102 -1.22 10.96 -2.91
CA HIS A 102 -0.66 11.91 -3.87
C HIS A 102 -1.27 13.30 -3.67
N ALA A 103 -0.66 14.29 -4.29
CA ALA A 103 -1.12 15.68 -4.24
C ALA A 103 -1.83 16.09 -5.54
N GLY A 104 -2.40 15.14 -6.24
CA GLY A 104 -3.08 15.32 -7.52
C GLY A 104 -2.73 14.19 -8.48
N ARG A 105 -3.33 14.20 -9.66
CA ARG A 105 -3.12 13.13 -10.63
C ARG A 105 -1.66 13.01 -11.02
N ASN A 106 -1.15 11.76 -11.02
CA ASN A 106 0.21 11.43 -11.45
C ASN A 106 1.31 12.06 -10.58
N THR A 107 1.04 12.29 -9.29
CA THR A 107 2.04 12.84 -8.36
C THR A 107 2.38 11.87 -7.23
N GLY A 108 1.97 10.60 -7.32
CA GLY A 108 2.35 9.59 -6.35
C GLY A 108 3.84 9.33 -6.36
N GLY A 109 4.35 8.81 -5.26
CA GLY A 109 5.77 8.48 -5.13
C GLY A 109 6.00 7.36 -4.13
N SER A 110 6.11 7.69 -2.83
CA SER A 110 6.36 6.70 -1.79
C SER A 110 5.26 6.61 -0.75
N GLN A 111 4.48 7.65 -0.55
CA GLN A 111 3.46 7.66 0.49
C GLN A 111 2.28 6.79 0.10
N PHE A 112 1.80 6.00 1.04
CA PHE A 112 0.66 5.12 0.86
C PHE A 112 -0.21 5.16 2.10
N PHE A 113 -1.44 4.67 1.97
CA PHE A 113 -2.32 4.54 3.12
C PHE A 113 -3.03 3.20 3.13
N LEU A 114 -3.36 2.78 4.34
CA LEU A 114 -4.15 1.58 4.61
C LEU A 114 -5.57 2.02 4.91
N CYS A 115 -6.54 1.42 4.25
CA CYS A 115 -7.95 1.77 4.42
C CYS A 115 -8.53 1.06 5.64
N HIS A 116 -9.18 1.82 6.53
CA HIS A 116 -9.84 1.25 7.70
C HIS A 116 -11.20 0.65 7.35
N THR A 117 -12.04 1.37 6.62
CA THR A 117 -13.38 0.92 6.25
C THR A 117 -13.73 1.36 4.84
N ARG A 118 -14.48 0.51 4.13
CA ARG A 118 -15.00 0.90 2.81
C ARG A 118 -15.95 2.09 2.91
N GLN A 119 -16.76 2.13 3.94
CA GLN A 119 -17.75 3.20 4.10
C GLN A 119 -17.12 4.58 4.08
N ASN A 120 -15.95 4.73 4.69
CA ASN A 120 -15.27 6.02 4.80
C ASN A 120 -14.24 6.27 3.71
N THR A 121 -13.89 5.26 2.91
CA THR A 121 -12.84 5.40 1.88
C THR A 121 -13.35 5.24 0.45
N GLN A 122 -14.62 4.86 0.25
CA GLN A 122 -15.14 4.61 -1.09
C GLN A 122 -15.08 5.82 -2.02
N HIS A 123 -15.13 7.03 -1.48
CA HIS A 123 -15.05 8.25 -2.28
C HIS A 123 -13.67 8.47 -2.92
N LEU A 124 -12.67 7.69 -2.51
CA LEU A 124 -11.33 7.76 -3.08
C LEU A 124 -11.19 6.90 -4.35
N ASP A 125 -12.18 6.06 -4.64
CA ASP A 125 -12.18 5.25 -5.85
C ASP A 125 -12.07 6.14 -7.09
N GLY A 126 -11.20 5.74 -8.01
CA GLY A 126 -10.97 6.49 -9.24
C GLY A 126 -9.98 7.65 -9.10
N ASN A 127 -9.58 8.02 -7.88
CA ASN A 127 -8.62 9.10 -7.64
C ASN A 127 -7.26 8.60 -7.17
N HIS A 128 -7.23 7.53 -6.37
CA HIS A 128 -6.02 6.96 -5.82
C HIS A 128 -5.87 5.52 -6.27
N THR A 129 -4.65 5.10 -6.59
CA THR A 129 -4.36 3.77 -7.10
C THR A 129 -4.34 2.76 -5.95
N CYS A 130 -5.26 1.80 -5.99
CA CYS A 130 -5.25 0.65 -5.10
C CYS A 130 -4.26 -0.38 -5.64
N PHE A 131 -3.24 -0.75 -4.86
CA PHE A 131 -2.17 -1.60 -5.37
C PHE A 131 -1.90 -2.84 -4.53
N GLY A 132 -2.67 -3.08 -3.49
CA GLY A 132 -2.54 -4.26 -2.66
C GLY A 132 -3.60 -4.35 -1.58
N LYS A 133 -3.56 -5.43 -0.82
CA LYS A 133 -4.52 -5.66 0.26
C LYS A 133 -3.88 -6.49 1.36
N VAL A 134 -4.11 -6.08 2.61
CA VAL A 134 -3.69 -6.84 3.79
C VAL A 134 -4.52 -8.12 3.87
N VAL A 135 -3.84 -9.26 3.92
CA VAL A 135 -4.46 -10.59 4.00
C VAL A 135 -4.25 -11.27 5.35
N GLU A 136 -3.25 -10.81 6.13
CA GLU A 136 -3.02 -11.28 7.49
C GLU A 136 -2.69 -10.08 8.36
N GLY A 137 -3.15 -10.10 9.60
CA GLY A 137 -2.92 -9.00 10.53
C GLY A 137 -3.82 -7.81 10.29
N LEU A 138 -5.01 -8.03 9.76
CA LEU A 138 -5.94 -6.96 9.42
C LEU A 138 -6.32 -6.11 10.63
N ASP A 139 -6.42 -6.70 11.80
CA ASP A 139 -6.75 -6.01 13.04
C ASP A 139 -5.65 -5.03 13.49
N VAL A 140 -4.42 -5.23 13.03
CA VAL A 140 -3.30 -4.32 13.34
C VAL A 140 -3.60 -2.91 12.81
N ILE A 141 -4.31 -2.81 11.68
CA ILE A 141 -4.65 -1.52 11.09
C ILE A 141 -5.38 -0.63 12.11
N ASP A 142 -6.31 -1.20 12.86
CA ASP A 142 -7.11 -0.46 13.83
C ASP A 142 -6.29 -0.01 15.05
N GLN A 143 -5.15 -0.64 15.27
CA GLN A 143 -4.30 -0.35 16.43
C GLN A 143 -3.20 0.66 16.13
N ILE A 144 -2.92 0.91 14.85
CA ILE A 144 -1.91 1.90 14.45
C ILE A 144 -2.38 3.29 14.87
N THR A 145 -1.48 4.02 15.54
CA THR A 145 -1.73 5.39 15.97
C THR A 145 -0.75 6.33 15.29
N GLN A 146 -1.10 7.60 15.21
CA GLN A 146 -0.28 8.59 14.54
C GLN A 146 1.10 8.66 15.17
N GLY A 147 2.12 8.57 14.34
CA GLY A 147 3.51 8.55 14.78
C GLY A 147 4.10 7.15 14.95
N ASP A 148 3.29 6.10 14.92
CA ASP A 148 3.83 4.73 14.98
C ASP A 148 4.80 4.50 13.84
N THR A 149 5.91 3.80 14.14
CA THR A 149 6.95 3.56 13.15
C THR A 149 6.58 2.46 12.18
N ILE A 150 7.08 2.57 10.97
CA ILE A 150 7.22 1.45 10.05
C ILE A 150 8.59 0.86 10.36
N ASP A 151 8.63 -0.17 11.19
CA ASP A 151 9.90 -0.77 11.59
C ASP A 151 10.63 -1.34 10.39
N SER A 152 9.89 -2.03 9.53
CA SER A 152 10.41 -2.52 8.26
C SER A 152 9.26 -2.91 7.33
N ILE A 153 9.54 -2.88 6.03
CA ILE A 153 8.73 -3.56 5.03
C ILE A 153 9.68 -4.45 4.25
N SER A 154 9.33 -5.73 4.14
CA SER A 154 10.16 -6.70 3.45
C SER A 154 9.35 -7.52 2.45
N VAL A 155 10.00 -7.91 1.36
CA VAL A 155 9.41 -8.82 0.37
C VAL A 155 9.52 -10.24 0.90
N MET A 156 8.44 -10.98 0.79
CA MET A 156 8.39 -12.38 1.26
C MET A 156 8.71 -13.36 0.15
#